data_b76ff67dc8fe3fb4542d4216b71beb2d
#
_entry.id   b76ff67dc8fe3fb4542d4216b71beb2d
#
_cell.length_a   1.000
_cell.length_b   1.000
_cell.length_c   1.000
_cell.angle_alpha   90.00
_cell.angle_beta   90.00
_cell.angle_gamma   90.00
#
_symmetry.space_group_name_H-M   'P 1'
#
loop_
_entity.id
_entity.type
_entity.pdbx_description
1 polymer ?
#
loop_
_entity_poly.entity_id
_entity_poly.type
_entity_poly.pdbx_seq_one_letter_code
_entity_poly.pdbx_strand_id
1 'polypeptide(L)'
;MLFRSRTLTARGAFLPNYYGIGHASLDNYIALISGQAPNQGTQLDCPMFSDFQVSRPGLDAHGQLLGIGCVYPVFVKTVADQLEAAGQTWKGYMEDMGKDPRRESATCGHPAVGTQDVTLIATEADKYAAKHDPFVYFRSIIDNQARCDAHVVGLEALPKDLKRASTTPNFSFITPNLCNDGHDPECIDGSPGGFQAVDAFLRKWVPLITDSPAFKKDGLLIVTFDESEGNGPEGATACCGEMPLPGAPRPAGVIGPGGGRIGAVMVSPFIKPGTVSNEPYNHYSLLRTVEDIYGLAHLGYAAEPDLKPLGTDVFTRTAP
;
A
#
# COMPACT_ATOMS: atom_id res chain seq x y z
N MET A 1 -11.23 -13.47 13.05
CA MET A 1 -10.99 -12.04 12.83
C MET A 1 -11.08 -11.32 14.16
N LEU A 2 -9.96 -11.26 14.87
CA LEU A 2 -9.89 -10.76 16.27
C LEU A 2 -9.50 -9.28 16.34
N PHE A 3 -9.75 -8.60 15.31
CA PHE A 3 -9.51 -7.19 15.31
C PHE A 3 -10.37 -6.52 16.37
N ARG A 4 -9.83 -5.65 17.16
CA ARG A 4 -10.60 -4.52 17.65
C ARG A 4 -11.23 -3.71 16.49
N SER A 5 -11.26 -4.31 15.31
CA SER A 5 -12.14 -3.96 14.21
C SER A 5 -13.56 -3.67 14.67
N ARG A 6 -14.08 -4.39 15.69
CA ARG A 6 -15.35 -4.01 16.29
C ARG A 6 -15.36 -2.58 16.82
N THR A 7 -14.22 -2.05 17.28
CA THR A 7 -14.13 -0.67 17.73
C THR A 7 -13.91 0.30 16.57
N LEU A 8 -13.09 -0.06 15.57
CA LEU A 8 -12.86 0.77 14.40
C LEU A 8 -14.06 0.73 13.44
N THR A 9 -14.61 -0.43 13.17
CA THR A 9 -15.84 -0.57 12.35
C THR A 9 -17.04 0.14 12.98
N ALA A 10 -17.13 0.14 14.31
CA ALA A 10 -18.16 0.90 14.99
C ALA A 10 -17.98 2.42 14.89
N ARG A 11 -16.78 2.90 14.54
CA ARG A 11 -16.44 4.32 14.37
C ARG A 11 -16.47 4.79 12.92
N GLY A 12 -16.51 3.85 11.96
CA GLY A 12 -16.39 4.14 10.55
C GLY A 12 -17.16 3.15 9.69
N ALA A 13 -16.58 2.77 8.57
CA ALA A 13 -17.12 1.77 7.63
C ALA A 13 -16.29 0.48 7.66
N PHE A 14 -16.97 -0.65 7.46
CA PHE A 14 -16.36 -1.95 7.20
C PHE A 14 -16.72 -2.42 5.77
N LEU A 15 -15.70 -2.81 5.02
CA LEU A 15 -15.80 -3.33 3.66
C LEU A 15 -15.39 -4.80 3.67
N PRO A 16 -16.31 -5.75 3.93
CA PRO A 16 -15.98 -7.17 4.01
C PRO A 16 -15.53 -7.76 2.67
N ASN A 17 -15.93 -7.14 1.56
CA ASN A 17 -15.62 -7.55 0.21
C ASN A 17 -14.52 -6.67 -0.42
N TYR A 18 -13.43 -6.47 0.32
CA TYR A 18 -12.22 -5.83 -0.21
C TYR A 18 -11.16 -6.90 -0.50
N TYR A 19 -10.46 -6.79 -1.65
CA TYR A 19 -9.61 -7.84 -2.20
C TYR A 19 -8.20 -7.35 -2.48
N GLY A 20 -7.21 -8.23 -2.26
CA GLY A 20 -5.85 -8.08 -2.79
C GLY A 20 -5.80 -8.37 -4.29
N ILE A 21 -4.72 -7.93 -4.93
CA ILE A 21 -4.52 -8.06 -6.38
C ILE A 21 -3.78 -9.36 -6.71
N GLY A 22 -2.76 -9.70 -5.95
CA GLY A 22 -1.96 -10.89 -6.16
C GLY A 22 -1.50 -11.51 -4.86
N HIS A 23 -0.68 -12.56 -4.98
CA HIS A 23 0.07 -13.13 -3.86
C HIS A 23 1.55 -12.80 -3.98
N ALA A 24 2.20 -12.71 -2.85
CA ALA A 24 3.37 -11.95 -2.50
C ALA A 24 3.03 -10.46 -2.27
N SER A 25 3.63 -9.86 -1.25
CA SER A 25 3.24 -8.52 -0.80
C SER A 25 3.49 -7.44 -1.86
N LEU A 26 4.67 -7.45 -2.49
CA LEU A 26 5.14 -6.33 -3.30
C LEU A 26 4.21 -5.94 -4.45
N ASP A 27 3.60 -6.89 -5.13
CA ASP A 27 2.71 -6.59 -6.27
C ASP A 27 1.46 -5.82 -5.82
N ASN A 28 0.94 -6.10 -4.63
CA ASN A 28 -0.17 -5.37 -4.02
C ASN A 28 0.22 -3.94 -3.65
N TYR A 29 1.40 -3.75 -3.07
CA TYR A 29 1.94 -2.44 -2.74
C TYR A 29 2.17 -1.57 -4.00
N ILE A 30 2.71 -2.15 -5.06
CA ILE A 30 2.86 -1.49 -6.37
C ILE A 30 1.51 -1.09 -6.95
N ALA A 31 0.51 -1.97 -6.90
CA ALA A 31 -0.85 -1.70 -7.38
C ALA A 31 -1.48 -0.51 -6.65
N LEU A 32 -1.31 -0.42 -5.32
CA LEU A 32 -1.86 0.64 -4.47
C LEU A 32 -1.39 2.05 -4.83
N ILE A 33 -0.20 2.21 -5.42
CA ILE A 33 0.35 3.54 -5.69
C ILE A 33 0.55 3.87 -7.17
N SER A 34 0.42 2.88 -8.07
CA SER A 34 0.71 3.07 -9.50
C SER A 34 -0.31 2.45 -10.45
N GLY A 35 -1.20 1.60 -9.95
CA GLY A 35 -2.11 0.84 -10.78
C GLY A 35 -1.43 -0.18 -11.70
N GLN A 36 -0.12 -0.44 -11.51
CA GLN A 36 0.57 -1.49 -12.26
C GLN A 36 0.19 -2.87 -11.74
N ALA A 37 -0.05 -3.78 -12.65
CA ALA A 37 -0.36 -5.17 -12.34
C ALA A 37 0.88 -5.92 -11.85
N PRO A 38 0.68 -7.07 -11.18
CA PRO A 38 1.77 -8.00 -10.88
C PRO A 38 2.58 -8.37 -12.10
N ASN A 39 3.87 -8.58 -11.91
CA ASN A 39 4.75 -9.22 -12.89
C ASN A 39 5.56 -10.32 -12.18
N GLN A 40 6.28 -11.13 -12.93
CA GLN A 40 7.00 -12.26 -12.35
C GLN A 40 8.04 -11.86 -11.28
N GLY A 41 8.62 -10.66 -11.36
CA GLY A 41 9.53 -10.14 -10.34
C GLY A 41 8.81 -9.78 -9.06
N THR A 42 7.72 -9.01 -9.16
CA THR A 42 6.95 -8.56 -8.00
C THR A 42 6.17 -9.70 -7.33
N GLN A 43 5.73 -10.71 -8.10
CA GLN A 43 5.13 -11.95 -7.56
C GLN A 43 6.11 -12.85 -6.78
N LEU A 44 7.39 -12.49 -6.72
CA LEU A 44 8.42 -13.13 -5.92
C LEU A 44 9.01 -12.17 -4.88
N ASP A 45 8.34 -11.05 -4.61
CA ASP A 45 8.85 -10.00 -3.71
C ASP A 45 10.24 -9.46 -4.08
N CYS A 46 10.63 -9.57 -5.35
CA CYS A 46 11.87 -9.01 -5.86
C CYS A 46 13.13 -9.38 -5.06
N PRO A 47 13.51 -10.67 -4.94
CA PRO A 47 14.69 -11.09 -4.18
C PRO A 47 15.99 -10.50 -4.74
N MET A 48 15.98 -10.08 -5.99
CA MET A 48 16.99 -9.23 -6.63
C MET A 48 16.35 -7.87 -6.90
N PHE A 49 16.81 -6.83 -6.22
CA PHE A 49 16.36 -5.46 -6.42
C PHE A 49 16.90 -4.90 -7.75
N SER A 50 16.28 -5.29 -8.86
CA SER A 50 16.78 -5.05 -10.21
C SER A 50 15.87 -4.13 -11.02
N ASP A 51 16.43 -3.44 -12.00
CA ASP A 51 15.65 -2.67 -12.96
C ASP A 51 14.65 -3.55 -13.71
N PHE A 52 13.53 -2.94 -14.05
CA PHE A 52 12.50 -3.55 -14.86
C PHE A 52 13.03 -3.78 -16.28
N GLN A 53 12.99 -5.04 -16.73
CA GLN A 53 13.36 -5.46 -18.07
C GLN A 53 12.17 -5.30 -19.00
N VAL A 54 12.14 -4.19 -19.72
CA VAL A 54 11.03 -3.81 -20.61
C VAL A 54 11.02 -4.70 -21.85
N SER A 55 9.92 -5.42 -22.09
CA SER A 55 9.76 -6.27 -23.26
C SER A 55 9.25 -5.52 -24.51
N ARG A 56 8.56 -4.38 -24.29
CA ARG A 56 8.06 -3.50 -25.35
C ARG A 56 8.09 -2.04 -24.90
N PRO A 57 8.56 -1.09 -25.71
CA PRO A 57 8.62 0.32 -25.34
C PRO A 57 7.24 0.91 -25.02
N GLY A 58 7.21 1.76 -23.98
CA GLY A 58 6.01 2.48 -23.55
C GLY A 58 5.03 1.63 -22.74
N LEU A 59 3.91 2.23 -22.39
CA LEU A 59 2.80 1.56 -21.72
C LEU A 59 1.81 1.01 -22.76
N ASP A 60 1.10 -0.03 -22.39
CA ASP A 60 0.01 -0.57 -23.22
C ASP A 60 -1.27 0.29 -23.14
N ALA A 61 -2.36 -0.18 -23.74
CA ALA A 61 -3.65 0.53 -23.76
C ALA A 61 -4.29 0.66 -22.36
N HIS A 62 -3.87 -0.16 -21.39
CA HIS A 62 -4.32 -0.15 -20.01
C HIS A 62 -3.32 0.56 -19.07
N GLY A 63 -2.34 1.28 -19.63
CA GLY A 63 -1.33 1.96 -18.83
C GLY A 63 -0.32 1.03 -18.15
N GLN A 64 -0.19 -0.23 -18.62
CA GLN A 64 0.69 -1.23 -18.02
C GLN A 64 2.05 -1.25 -18.70
N LEU A 65 3.13 -1.39 -17.91
CA LEU A 65 4.46 -1.66 -18.42
C LEU A 65 4.61 -3.16 -18.69
N LEU A 66 4.98 -3.52 -19.92
CA LEU A 66 5.16 -4.92 -20.30
C LEU A 66 6.60 -5.38 -20.09
N GLY A 67 6.78 -6.41 -19.29
CA GLY A 67 8.10 -6.98 -18.98
C GLY A 67 8.15 -7.66 -17.61
N ILE A 68 9.36 -7.74 -17.05
CA ILE A 68 9.63 -8.38 -15.75
C ILE A 68 10.64 -7.54 -14.98
N GLY A 69 10.42 -7.32 -13.70
CA GLY A 69 11.40 -6.68 -12.84
C GLY A 69 10.77 -5.95 -11.66
N CYS A 70 11.60 -5.22 -10.97
CA CYS A 70 11.32 -4.64 -9.69
C CYS A 70 11.20 -3.12 -9.74
N VAL A 71 12.25 -2.45 -10.23
CA VAL A 71 12.35 -0.99 -10.23
C VAL A 71 11.84 -0.44 -11.55
N TYR A 72 10.69 0.21 -11.49
CA TYR A 72 10.00 0.76 -12.65
C TYR A 72 10.72 2.01 -13.18
N PRO A 73 10.79 2.19 -14.52
CA PRO A 73 11.45 3.33 -15.14
C PRO A 73 10.71 4.65 -14.86
N VAL A 74 11.40 5.78 -14.97
CA VAL A 74 10.94 7.12 -14.61
C VAL A 74 9.62 7.56 -15.26
N PHE A 75 9.26 6.98 -16.41
CA PHE A 75 8.01 7.32 -17.10
C PHE A 75 6.77 6.59 -16.54
N VAL A 76 6.95 5.52 -15.76
CA VAL A 76 5.86 4.90 -15.00
C VAL A 76 5.61 5.74 -13.75
N LYS A 77 4.44 6.36 -13.69
CA LYS A 77 4.10 7.30 -12.64
C LYS A 77 3.43 6.63 -11.45
N THR A 78 3.57 7.25 -10.30
CA THR A 78 2.89 6.91 -9.06
C THR A 78 1.93 8.01 -8.65
N VAL A 79 1.03 7.71 -7.72
CA VAL A 79 0.20 8.72 -7.07
C VAL A 79 1.04 9.81 -6.40
N ALA A 80 2.25 9.50 -5.92
CA ALA A 80 3.19 10.46 -5.36
C ALA A 80 3.65 11.50 -6.40
N ASP A 81 3.96 11.05 -7.63
CA ASP A 81 4.30 11.96 -8.73
C ASP A 81 3.13 12.89 -9.10
N GLN A 82 1.92 12.34 -9.10
CA GLN A 82 0.70 13.10 -9.42
C GLN A 82 0.37 14.14 -8.34
N LEU A 83 0.46 13.74 -7.07
CA LEU A 83 0.23 14.63 -5.92
C LEU A 83 1.17 15.83 -5.95
N GLU A 84 2.48 15.62 -6.13
CA GLU A 84 3.42 16.73 -6.25
C GLU A 84 3.11 17.64 -7.45
N ALA A 85 2.77 17.06 -8.59
CA ALA A 85 2.38 17.83 -9.77
C ALA A 85 1.11 18.68 -9.52
N ALA A 86 0.22 18.21 -8.65
CA ALA A 86 -0.99 18.93 -8.22
C ALA A 86 -0.74 19.87 -7.01
N GLY A 87 0.51 20.03 -6.55
CA GLY A 87 0.85 20.86 -5.39
C GLY A 87 0.44 20.27 -4.04
N GLN A 88 0.15 18.98 -3.99
CA GLN A 88 -0.15 18.25 -2.77
C GLN A 88 1.11 17.63 -2.17
N THR A 89 1.06 17.32 -0.88
CA THR A 89 2.19 16.72 -0.14
C THR A 89 1.92 15.25 0.17
N TRP A 90 2.99 14.44 0.20
CA TRP A 90 2.91 13.03 0.54
C TRP A 90 4.07 12.56 1.38
N LYS A 91 3.92 11.48 2.11
CA LYS A 91 5.00 10.73 2.77
C LYS A 91 4.69 9.25 2.90
N GLY A 92 5.73 8.43 2.75
CA GLY A 92 5.81 7.05 3.21
C GLY A 92 6.45 7.01 4.59
N TYR A 93 5.80 6.33 5.54
CA TYR A 93 6.28 6.14 6.92
C TYR A 93 6.50 4.65 7.16
N MET A 94 7.75 4.24 7.23
CA MET A 94 8.16 2.83 7.30
C MET A 94 8.67 2.50 8.71
N GLU A 95 8.03 1.55 9.38
CA GLU A 95 8.49 1.13 10.70
C GLU A 95 9.84 0.40 10.61
N ASP A 96 10.74 0.73 11.52
CA ASP A 96 12.10 0.22 11.66
C ASP A 96 13.09 0.52 10.52
N MET A 97 12.73 1.24 9.46
CA MET A 97 13.65 1.60 8.38
C MET A 97 14.93 2.26 8.94
N GLY A 98 16.10 1.72 8.57
CA GLY A 98 17.41 2.19 8.97
C GLY A 98 17.85 1.78 10.37
N LYS A 99 17.21 0.79 10.99
CA LYS A 99 17.66 0.26 12.28
C LYS A 99 19.00 -0.48 12.16
N ASP A 100 19.26 -1.14 11.05
CA ASP A 100 20.59 -1.68 10.72
C ASP A 100 21.12 -1.00 9.44
N PRO A 101 21.99 0.00 9.55
CA PRO A 101 22.50 0.76 8.38
C PRO A 101 23.36 -0.08 7.41
N ARG A 102 23.62 -1.35 7.72
CA ARG A 102 24.24 -2.28 6.79
C ARG A 102 23.23 -2.91 5.82
N ARG A 103 21.95 -2.82 6.14
CA ARG A 103 20.86 -3.37 5.32
C ARG A 103 20.24 -2.29 4.43
N GLU A 104 19.93 -1.15 5.01
CA GLU A 104 19.35 -0.01 4.30
C GLU A 104 19.58 1.33 5.03
N SER A 105 19.32 2.42 4.33
CA SER A 105 19.41 3.79 4.87
C SER A 105 18.23 4.11 5.79
N ALA A 106 18.40 5.08 6.69
CA ALA A 106 17.36 5.57 7.59
C ALA A 106 16.27 6.41 6.89
N THR A 107 16.53 6.84 5.67
CA THR A 107 15.57 7.48 4.75
C THR A 107 15.77 6.87 3.38
N CYS A 108 14.69 6.77 2.58
CA CYS A 108 14.78 6.16 1.25
C CYS A 108 15.47 4.78 1.29
N GLY A 109 15.09 3.96 2.27
CA GLY A 109 15.76 2.70 2.57
C GLY A 109 15.48 1.62 1.52
N HIS A 110 16.47 1.30 0.68
CA HIS A 110 16.35 0.24 -0.32
C HIS A 110 17.72 -0.40 -0.61
N PRO A 111 17.76 -1.65 -1.12
CA PRO A 111 18.98 -2.25 -1.63
C PRO A 111 19.55 -1.45 -2.82
N ALA A 112 20.84 -1.56 -3.06
CA ALA A 112 21.39 -1.02 -4.29
C ALA A 112 20.82 -1.76 -5.51
N VAL A 113 20.49 -1.02 -6.57
CA VAL A 113 19.93 -1.63 -7.79
C VAL A 113 20.90 -2.64 -8.39
N GLY A 114 20.40 -3.82 -8.69
CA GLY A 114 21.18 -4.95 -9.18
C GLY A 114 21.75 -5.84 -8.07
N THR A 115 21.41 -5.60 -6.80
CA THR A 115 21.85 -6.46 -5.68
C THR A 115 20.70 -7.28 -5.09
N GLN A 116 21.05 -8.27 -4.29
CA GLN A 116 20.09 -9.03 -3.50
C GLN A 116 19.42 -8.13 -2.47
N ASP A 117 18.12 -8.31 -2.27
CA ASP A 117 17.40 -7.67 -1.18
C ASP A 117 17.63 -8.45 0.13
N VAL A 118 18.39 -7.84 1.02
CA VAL A 118 18.68 -8.39 2.34
C VAL A 118 17.62 -8.00 3.38
N THR A 119 16.61 -7.23 2.99
CA THR A 119 15.52 -6.77 3.88
C THR A 119 14.29 -7.68 3.85
N LEU A 120 14.25 -8.68 2.94
CA LEU A 120 13.11 -9.61 2.79
C LEU A 120 12.76 -10.39 4.06
N ILE A 121 13.76 -10.60 4.92
CA ILE A 121 13.62 -11.38 6.17
C ILE A 121 14.01 -10.47 7.34
N ALA A 122 13.18 -10.46 8.38
CA ALA A 122 13.47 -9.75 9.62
C ALA A 122 14.74 -10.27 10.30
N THR A 123 15.44 -9.38 10.97
CA THR A 123 16.47 -9.71 11.95
C THR A 123 16.05 -9.19 13.33
N GLU A 124 16.73 -9.65 14.41
CA GLU A 124 16.43 -9.11 15.74
C GLU A 124 16.65 -7.59 15.84
N ALA A 125 17.66 -7.08 15.12
CA ALA A 125 18.04 -5.67 15.14
C ALA A 125 17.16 -4.80 14.23
N ASP A 126 16.60 -5.38 13.17
CA ASP A 126 15.90 -4.66 12.12
C ASP A 126 14.84 -5.53 11.47
N LYS A 127 13.63 -5.03 11.46
CA LYS A 127 12.44 -5.71 10.96
C LYS A 127 11.80 -5.02 9.76
N TYR A 128 12.45 -3.99 9.21
CA TYR A 128 12.04 -3.33 7.97
C TYR A 128 12.13 -4.27 6.77
N ALA A 129 11.21 -4.12 5.82
CA ALA A 129 11.26 -4.80 4.52
C ALA A 129 11.00 -3.81 3.39
N ALA A 130 11.93 -3.70 2.44
CA ALA A 130 11.79 -2.84 1.27
C ALA A 130 10.55 -3.23 0.44
N LYS A 131 10.20 -4.52 0.35
CA LYS A 131 9.01 -5.01 -0.36
C LYS A 131 7.69 -4.40 0.14
N HIS A 132 7.66 -3.86 1.35
CA HIS A 132 6.52 -3.16 1.95
C HIS A 132 6.60 -1.62 1.80
N ASP A 133 7.62 -1.13 1.09
CA ASP A 133 7.79 0.28 0.74
C ASP A 133 7.69 0.45 -0.79
N PRO A 134 6.49 0.67 -1.35
CA PRO A 134 6.33 0.72 -2.80
C PRO A 134 7.08 1.87 -3.46
N PHE A 135 7.38 2.94 -2.74
CA PHE A 135 7.97 4.14 -3.31
C PHE A 135 9.40 3.92 -3.81
N VAL A 136 10.15 3.01 -3.17
CA VAL A 136 11.53 2.73 -3.57
C VAL A 136 11.66 1.89 -4.83
N TYR A 137 10.56 1.38 -5.36
CA TYR A 137 10.53 0.62 -6.61
C TYR A 137 10.27 1.49 -7.88
N PHE A 138 10.40 2.81 -7.76
CA PHE A 138 10.19 3.73 -8.89
C PHE A 138 11.38 4.67 -9.08
N ARG A 139 11.99 4.63 -10.28
CA ARG A 139 13.09 5.52 -10.67
C ARG A 139 12.72 7.00 -10.58
N SER A 140 11.45 7.35 -10.78
CA SER A 140 10.97 8.72 -10.57
C SER A 140 11.23 9.23 -9.15
N ILE A 141 11.30 8.35 -8.16
CA ILE A 141 11.53 8.66 -6.74
C ILE A 141 12.99 8.46 -6.37
N ILE A 142 13.55 7.26 -6.56
CA ILE A 142 14.89 6.92 -6.05
C ILE A 142 16.02 7.58 -6.81
N ASP A 143 15.86 7.95 -8.08
CA ASP A 143 16.89 8.67 -8.85
C ASP A 143 17.10 10.12 -8.36
N ASN A 144 16.16 10.63 -7.56
CA ASN A 144 16.31 11.92 -6.88
C ASN A 144 16.44 11.69 -5.37
N GLN A 145 17.66 11.48 -4.90
CA GLN A 145 17.93 11.16 -3.50
C GLN A 145 17.31 12.18 -2.53
N ALA A 146 17.42 13.48 -2.81
CA ALA A 146 16.85 14.52 -1.93
C ALA A 146 15.33 14.44 -1.84
N ARG A 147 14.66 14.09 -2.94
CA ARG A 147 13.21 13.82 -2.97
C ARG A 147 12.88 12.60 -2.14
N CYS A 148 13.56 11.49 -2.38
CA CYS A 148 13.31 10.24 -1.69
C CYS A 148 13.53 10.39 -0.18
N ASP A 149 14.63 10.99 0.25
CA ASP A 149 14.94 11.24 1.67
C ASP A 149 13.91 12.15 2.38
N ALA A 150 13.32 13.07 1.65
CA ALA A 150 12.32 13.98 2.22
C ALA A 150 10.96 13.30 2.42
N HIS A 151 10.65 12.28 1.62
CA HIS A 151 9.31 11.69 1.55
C HIS A 151 9.23 10.26 2.08
N VAL A 152 10.27 9.46 2.00
CA VAL A 152 10.31 8.09 2.50
C VAL A 152 11.13 8.06 3.78
N VAL A 153 10.44 8.01 4.92
CA VAL A 153 11.02 8.24 6.25
C VAL A 153 10.61 7.15 7.24
N GLY A 154 11.36 7.05 8.34
CA GLY A 154 10.99 6.18 9.44
C GLY A 154 9.66 6.58 10.10
N LEU A 155 8.90 5.61 10.58
CA LEU A 155 7.58 5.83 11.19
C LEU A 155 7.62 6.73 12.43
N GLU A 156 8.76 6.84 13.09
CA GLU A 156 8.98 7.75 14.23
C GLU A 156 8.86 9.24 13.87
N ALA A 157 8.86 9.59 12.58
CA ALA A 157 8.61 10.96 12.14
C ALA A 157 7.12 11.35 12.20
N LEU A 158 6.21 10.39 12.10
CA LEU A 158 4.76 10.61 12.02
C LEU A 158 4.20 11.46 13.17
N PRO A 159 4.52 11.23 14.46
CA PRO A 159 3.97 12.04 15.54
C PRO A 159 4.34 13.53 15.46
N LYS A 160 5.47 13.86 14.88
CA LYS A 160 5.89 15.26 14.66
C LYS A 160 5.03 15.90 13.56
N ASP A 161 4.81 15.19 12.47
CA ASP A 161 4.06 15.68 11.32
C ASP A 161 2.56 15.85 11.64
N LEU A 162 2.00 14.99 12.49
CA LEU A 162 0.60 15.05 12.93
C LEU A 162 0.27 16.21 13.89
N LYS A 163 1.26 16.95 14.42
CA LYS A 163 1.01 18.02 15.42
C LYS A 163 0.17 19.17 14.89
N ARG A 164 0.21 19.46 13.60
CA ARG A 164 -0.51 20.57 12.96
C ARG A 164 -1.02 20.14 11.59
N ALA A 165 -2.17 20.64 11.18
CA ALA A 165 -2.71 20.37 9.86
C ALA A 165 -1.73 20.79 8.74
N SER A 166 -0.99 21.88 8.94
CA SER A 166 -0.01 22.38 7.96
C SER A 166 1.28 21.55 7.85
N THR A 167 1.53 20.63 8.76
CA THR A 167 2.69 19.72 8.73
C THR A 167 2.30 18.29 8.42
N THR A 168 1.01 17.96 8.47
CA THR A 168 0.49 16.65 8.08
C THR A 168 0.43 16.55 6.56
N PRO A 169 1.08 15.56 5.93
CA PRO A 169 0.98 15.37 4.48
C PRO A 169 -0.47 15.10 4.05
N ASN A 170 -0.82 15.56 2.85
CA ASN A 170 -2.13 15.28 2.25
C ASN A 170 -2.34 13.78 2.04
N PHE A 171 -1.29 13.05 1.66
CA PHE A 171 -1.29 11.59 1.54
C PHE A 171 -0.19 11.00 2.42
N SER A 172 -0.55 10.06 3.28
CA SER A 172 0.36 9.34 4.17
C SER A 172 0.19 7.85 3.96
N PHE A 173 1.25 7.16 3.55
CA PHE A 173 1.31 5.71 3.44
C PHE A 173 2.08 5.17 4.65
N ILE A 174 1.46 4.32 5.46
CA ILE A 174 2.05 3.85 6.72
C ILE A 174 2.18 2.35 6.66
N THR A 175 3.40 1.85 6.80
CA THR A 175 3.69 0.42 6.76
C THR A 175 4.32 -0.04 8.07
N PRO A 176 3.72 -1.04 8.75
CA PRO A 176 4.36 -1.70 9.88
C PRO A 176 5.56 -2.55 9.44
N ASN A 177 6.41 -2.90 10.39
CA ASN A 177 7.51 -3.84 10.17
C ASN A 177 7.01 -5.30 10.05
N LEU A 178 7.89 -6.23 9.67
CA LEU A 178 7.58 -7.66 9.47
C LEU A 178 7.05 -8.39 10.72
N CYS A 179 7.14 -7.81 11.91
CA CYS A 179 6.53 -8.38 13.10
C CYS A 179 5.11 -7.83 13.37
N ASN A 180 4.83 -6.62 12.88
CA ASN A 180 3.60 -5.91 13.15
C ASN A 180 2.61 -5.92 11.96
N ASP A 181 3.01 -6.49 10.81
CA ASP A 181 2.22 -6.56 9.58
C ASP A 181 1.08 -7.60 9.62
N GLY A 182 1.23 -8.61 10.47
CA GLY A 182 0.22 -9.65 10.68
C GLY A 182 0.51 -10.97 9.99
N HIS A 183 1.61 -11.08 9.25
CA HIS A 183 1.97 -12.28 8.49
C HIS A 183 2.45 -13.41 9.42
N ASP A 184 3.50 -13.18 10.20
CA ASP A 184 4.10 -14.20 11.03
C ASP A 184 3.43 -14.30 12.41
N PRO A 185 3.04 -15.49 12.88
CA PRO A 185 2.39 -15.66 14.19
C PRO A 185 3.31 -15.33 15.37
N GLU A 186 4.62 -15.41 15.18
CA GLU A 186 5.67 -15.10 16.14
C GLU A 186 6.76 -14.27 15.46
N CYS A 187 7.19 -13.20 16.09
CA CYS A 187 8.27 -12.35 15.60
C CYS A 187 9.62 -13.05 15.76
N ILE A 188 10.64 -12.61 14.98
CA ILE A 188 12.01 -13.14 15.03
C ILE A 188 12.66 -13.09 16.42
N ASP A 189 12.24 -12.16 17.28
CA ASP A 189 12.71 -12.01 18.67
C ASP A 189 11.89 -12.80 19.69
N GLY A 190 10.96 -13.65 19.24
CA GLY A 190 10.07 -14.45 20.09
C GLY A 190 8.89 -13.66 20.68
N SER A 191 8.72 -12.38 20.36
CA SER A 191 7.55 -11.62 20.75
C SER A 191 6.31 -12.02 19.92
N PRO A 192 5.09 -11.78 20.40
CA PRO A 192 3.89 -12.08 19.62
C PRO A 192 3.85 -11.33 18.30
N GLY A 193 3.61 -12.05 17.21
CA GLY A 193 3.35 -11.54 15.88
C GLY A 193 1.87 -11.62 15.50
N GLY A 194 1.55 -11.76 14.21
CA GLY A 194 0.23 -11.93 13.66
C GLY A 194 -0.77 -10.87 14.12
N PHE A 195 -2.04 -11.22 14.25
CA PHE A 195 -3.09 -10.28 14.63
C PHE A 195 -2.91 -9.64 16.02
N GLN A 196 -2.13 -10.24 16.91
CA GLN A 196 -1.84 -9.65 18.23
C GLN A 196 -0.90 -8.44 18.07
N ALA A 197 0.11 -8.55 17.24
CA ALA A 197 1.02 -7.45 16.94
C ALA A 197 0.31 -6.33 16.16
N VAL A 198 -0.50 -6.69 15.15
CA VAL A 198 -1.37 -5.72 14.44
C VAL A 198 -2.25 -4.94 15.40
N ASP A 199 -2.92 -5.63 16.36
CA ASP A 199 -3.79 -4.95 17.35
C ASP A 199 -2.99 -3.99 18.24
N ALA A 200 -1.78 -4.38 18.64
CA ALA A 200 -0.89 -3.52 19.43
C ALA A 200 -0.41 -2.29 18.62
N PHE A 201 -0.01 -2.50 17.37
CA PHE A 201 0.37 -1.43 16.45
C PHE A 201 -0.78 -0.42 16.25
N LEU A 202 -1.97 -0.91 15.95
CA LEU A 202 -3.13 -0.05 15.73
C LEU A 202 -3.57 0.68 16.99
N ARG A 203 -3.46 0.07 18.19
CA ARG A 203 -3.72 0.76 19.46
C ARG A 203 -2.82 1.95 19.70
N LYS A 204 -1.58 1.88 19.22
CA LYS A 204 -0.61 2.97 19.34
C LYS A 204 -0.89 4.07 18.32
N TRP A 205 -1.05 3.72 17.06
CA TRP A 205 -1.03 4.69 15.98
C TRP A 205 -2.39 5.29 15.62
N VAL A 206 -3.47 4.50 15.68
CA VAL A 206 -4.81 5.00 15.31
C VAL A 206 -5.26 6.20 16.15
N PRO A 207 -5.13 6.19 17.50
CA PRO A 207 -5.49 7.37 18.29
C PRO A 207 -4.68 8.61 17.91
N LEU A 208 -3.37 8.47 17.69
CA LEU A 208 -2.49 9.57 17.29
C LEU A 208 -2.94 10.21 15.97
N ILE A 209 -3.33 9.37 15.00
CA ILE A 209 -3.82 9.82 13.70
C ILE A 209 -5.18 10.48 13.84
N THR A 210 -6.15 9.79 14.45
CA THR A 210 -7.54 10.27 14.52
C THR A 210 -7.73 11.46 15.45
N ASP A 211 -6.80 11.69 16.37
CA ASP A 211 -6.79 12.87 17.25
C ASP A 211 -6.06 14.08 16.64
N SER A 212 -5.36 13.89 15.52
CA SER A 212 -4.63 14.98 14.86
C SER A 212 -5.56 16.08 14.32
N PRO A 213 -5.07 17.33 14.25
CA PRO A 213 -5.86 18.44 13.71
C PRO A 213 -6.29 18.25 12.24
N ALA A 214 -5.43 17.66 11.41
CA ALA A 214 -5.73 17.37 10.02
C ALA A 214 -6.85 16.35 9.90
N PHE A 215 -6.74 15.21 10.63
CA PHE A 215 -7.77 14.17 10.57
C PHE A 215 -9.14 14.68 11.03
N LYS A 216 -9.19 15.47 12.12
CA LYS A 216 -10.46 16.02 12.63
C LYS A 216 -11.13 16.98 11.65
N LYS A 217 -10.37 17.60 10.77
CA LYS A 217 -10.89 18.50 9.74
C LYS A 217 -11.53 17.71 8.59
N ASP A 218 -10.73 16.88 7.92
CA ASP A 218 -11.13 16.21 6.67
C ASP A 218 -10.39 14.88 6.42
N GLY A 219 -9.81 14.27 7.46
CA GLY A 219 -9.01 13.07 7.33
C GLY A 219 -9.80 11.81 6.98
N LEU A 220 -9.16 10.93 6.22
CA LEU A 220 -9.58 9.56 5.95
C LEU A 220 -8.47 8.60 6.37
N LEU A 221 -8.75 7.75 7.34
CA LEU A 221 -7.88 6.63 7.72
C LEU A 221 -8.42 5.34 7.11
N ILE A 222 -7.56 4.63 6.39
CA ILE A 222 -7.85 3.33 5.79
C ILE A 222 -6.91 2.31 6.41
N VAL A 223 -7.46 1.20 6.88
CA VAL A 223 -6.73 0.04 7.40
C VAL A 223 -7.13 -1.17 6.59
N THR A 224 -6.18 -1.78 5.90
CA THR A 224 -6.37 -3.00 5.11
C THR A 224 -5.09 -3.83 5.15
N PHE A 225 -5.18 -5.07 4.71
CA PHE A 225 -4.03 -5.90 4.38
C PHE A 225 -3.72 -5.79 2.89
N ASP A 226 -2.54 -6.20 2.50
CA ASP A 226 -2.12 -6.28 1.10
C ASP A 226 -2.71 -7.52 0.40
N GLU A 227 -2.64 -8.68 1.05
CA GLU A 227 -3.15 -9.95 0.53
C GLU A 227 -3.79 -10.81 1.63
N SER A 228 -4.43 -11.92 1.23
CA SER A 228 -4.93 -12.95 2.14
C SER A 228 -3.89 -14.06 2.31
N GLU A 229 -4.05 -14.88 3.34
CA GLU A 229 -3.19 -16.04 3.64
C GLU A 229 -3.15 -17.14 2.54
N GLY A 230 -3.86 -17.03 1.46
CA GLY A 230 -3.80 -17.95 0.32
C GLY A 230 -4.24 -19.41 0.57
N ASN A 231 -4.44 -19.83 1.81
CA ASN A 231 -4.60 -21.23 2.23
C ASN A 231 -6.07 -21.71 2.27
N GLY A 232 -7.02 -20.93 1.79
CA GLY A 232 -8.44 -21.28 1.81
C GLY A 232 -9.14 -21.04 0.46
N PRO A 233 -10.40 -21.46 0.33
CA PRO A 233 -11.15 -21.28 -0.92
C PRO A 233 -11.32 -19.82 -1.35
N GLU A 234 -11.18 -18.87 -0.43
CA GLU A 234 -11.25 -17.44 -0.70
C GLU A 234 -9.86 -16.79 -0.82
N GLY A 235 -8.79 -17.53 -0.52
CA GLY A 235 -7.42 -17.00 -0.45
C GLY A 235 -6.86 -16.52 -1.78
N ALA A 236 -7.40 -16.97 -2.90
CA ALA A 236 -6.92 -16.58 -4.23
C ALA A 236 -8.04 -15.97 -5.10
N THR A 237 -9.13 -15.54 -4.48
CA THR A 237 -10.25 -14.91 -5.18
C THR A 237 -9.88 -13.49 -5.64
N ALA A 238 -10.63 -13.01 -6.62
CA ALA A 238 -10.53 -11.65 -7.15
C ALA A 238 -11.94 -11.05 -7.26
N CYS A 239 -11.99 -9.73 -7.43
CA CYS A 239 -13.21 -9.04 -7.80
C CYS A 239 -12.94 -8.08 -8.97
N CYS A 240 -13.98 -7.34 -9.33
CA CYS A 240 -13.84 -6.06 -10.01
C CYS A 240 -13.29 -6.14 -11.43
N GLY A 241 -13.37 -7.31 -12.08
CA GLY A 241 -12.96 -7.50 -13.47
C GLY A 241 -11.44 -7.44 -13.68
N GLU A 242 -10.67 -7.86 -12.69
CA GLU A 242 -9.21 -7.86 -12.76
C GLU A 242 -8.69 -8.55 -14.02
N MET A 243 -7.76 -7.88 -14.66
CA MET A 243 -7.16 -8.33 -15.90
C MET A 243 -6.06 -9.38 -15.64
N PRO A 244 -5.81 -10.30 -16.58
CA PRO A 244 -4.63 -11.15 -16.53
C PRO A 244 -3.33 -10.34 -16.49
N LEU A 245 -2.23 -11.01 -16.14
CA LEU A 245 -0.90 -10.37 -16.18
C LEU A 245 -0.63 -9.76 -17.56
N PRO A 246 -0.11 -8.53 -17.64
CA PRO A 246 0.21 -7.88 -18.90
C PRO A 246 1.15 -8.72 -19.77
N GLY A 247 0.72 -9.01 -20.98
CA GLY A 247 1.51 -9.81 -21.94
C GLY A 247 1.56 -11.32 -21.65
N ALA A 248 0.82 -11.82 -20.66
CA ALA A 248 0.75 -13.26 -20.35
C ALA A 248 -0.68 -13.70 -20.06
N PRO A 249 -1.10 -14.90 -20.47
CA PRO A 249 -2.44 -15.42 -20.20
C PRO A 249 -2.54 -16.05 -18.80
N ARG A 250 -1.86 -15.47 -17.81
CA ARG A 250 -1.87 -15.95 -16.42
C ARG A 250 -2.68 -15.02 -15.53
N PRO A 251 -3.36 -15.56 -14.51
CA PRO A 251 -4.02 -14.71 -13.51
C PRO A 251 -3.00 -13.90 -12.69
N ALA A 252 -3.45 -12.81 -12.10
CA ALA A 252 -2.63 -11.94 -11.26
C ALA A 252 -2.16 -12.65 -9.98
N GLY A 253 -3.02 -13.42 -9.33
CA GLY A 253 -2.66 -14.28 -8.20
C GLY A 253 -1.85 -15.50 -8.65
N VAL A 254 -0.86 -15.88 -7.85
CA VAL A 254 0.04 -17.01 -8.16
C VAL A 254 -0.74 -18.33 -8.19
N ILE A 255 -1.69 -18.50 -7.29
CA ILE A 255 -2.51 -19.74 -7.13
C ILE A 255 -3.95 -19.56 -7.58
N GLY A 256 -4.34 -18.38 -8.07
CA GLY A 256 -5.70 -18.06 -8.50
C GLY A 256 -5.79 -16.68 -9.14
N PRO A 257 -6.99 -16.14 -9.36
CA PRO A 257 -7.20 -14.91 -10.11
C PRO A 257 -6.71 -13.65 -9.40
N GLY A 258 -6.55 -13.64 -8.08
CA GLY A 258 -6.13 -12.46 -7.31
C GLY A 258 -5.52 -12.79 -5.96
N GLY A 259 -5.35 -11.77 -5.12
CA GLY A 259 -4.76 -11.84 -3.78
C GLY A 259 -5.75 -12.19 -2.67
N GLY A 260 -6.97 -12.60 -3.02
CA GLY A 260 -8.00 -13.05 -2.08
C GLY A 260 -8.72 -11.93 -1.34
N ARG A 261 -9.72 -12.33 -0.56
CA ARG A 261 -10.57 -11.43 0.21
C ARG A 261 -9.94 -11.09 1.56
N ILE A 262 -9.63 -9.82 1.80
CA ILE A 262 -8.91 -9.30 2.97
C ILE A 262 -9.75 -8.40 3.87
N GLY A 263 -10.70 -7.66 3.32
CA GLY A 263 -11.48 -6.67 4.02
C GLY A 263 -10.73 -5.35 4.24
N ALA A 264 -11.49 -4.26 4.46
CA ALA A 264 -10.92 -2.97 4.82
C ALA A 264 -11.79 -2.26 5.88
N VAL A 265 -11.16 -1.42 6.69
CA VAL A 265 -11.85 -0.55 7.65
C VAL A 265 -11.48 0.90 7.35
N MET A 266 -12.47 1.77 7.33
CA MET A 266 -12.29 3.19 7.04
C MET A 266 -12.89 4.05 8.13
N VAL A 267 -12.15 5.04 8.59
CA VAL A 267 -12.60 6.01 9.59
C VAL A 267 -12.42 7.41 9.06
N SER A 268 -13.48 8.22 9.08
CA SER A 268 -13.45 9.62 8.64
C SER A 268 -14.60 10.39 9.27
N PRO A 269 -14.49 11.72 9.46
CA PRO A 269 -15.63 12.58 9.77
C PRO A 269 -16.78 12.52 8.76
N PHE A 270 -16.51 12.08 7.53
CA PHE A 270 -17.49 11.97 6.43
C PHE A 270 -18.12 10.58 6.30
N ILE A 271 -17.74 9.64 7.15
CA ILE A 271 -18.29 8.28 7.18
C ILE A 271 -19.24 8.13 8.38
N LYS A 272 -20.46 7.65 8.13
CA LYS A 272 -21.39 7.33 9.21
C LYS A 272 -20.84 6.13 10.02
N PRO A 273 -20.69 6.24 11.34
CA PRO A 273 -20.27 5.12 12.18
C PRO A 273 -21.17 3.89 12.01
N GLY A 274 -20.54 2.72 11.91
CA GLY A 274 -21.21 1.43 11.73
C GLY A 274 -21.70 1.16 10.31
N THR A 275 -21.24 1.92 9.31
CA THR A 275 -21.49 1.62 7.90
C THR A 275 -20.88 0.25 7.52
N VAL A 276 -21.61 -0.53 6.73
CA VAL A 276 -21.09 -1.75 6.08
C VAL A 276 -21.40 -1.64 4.59
N SER A 277 -20.36 -1.66 3.77
CA SER A 277 -20.51 -1.76 2.33
C SER A 277 -20.19 -3.19 1.87
N ASN A 278 -21.13 -3.82 1.17
CA ASN A 278 -20.93 -5.13 0.55
C ASN A 278 -20.53 -5.02 -0.93
N GLU A 279 -20.34 -3.82 -1.45
CA GLU A 279 -19.81 -3.61 -2.80
C GLU A 279 -18.38 -4.18 -2.85
N PRO A 280 -18.00 -4.93 -3.89
CA PRO A 280 -16.65 -5.44 -4.03
C PRO A 280 -15.70 -4.31 -4.47
N TYR A 281 -14.55 -4.23 -3.81
CA TYR A 281 -13.47 -3.29 -4.08
C TYR A 281 -12.10 -4.00 -4.00
N ASN A 282 -11.10 -3.43 -4.62
CA ASN A 282 -9.70 -3.90 -4.58
C ASN A 282 -8.71 -2.73 -4.45
N HIS A 283 -7.41 -3.03 -4.52
CA HIS A 283 -6.36 -2.00 -4.44
C HIS A 283 -6.44 -0.97 -5.57
N TYR A 284 -6.85 -1.36 -6.78
CA TYR A 284 -7.06 -0.39 -7.87
C TYR A 284 -8.26 0.52 -7.60
N SER A 285 -9.33 -0.01 -7.00
CA SER A 285 -10.48 0.80 -6.53
C SER A 285 -10.04 1.85 -5.50
N LEU A 286 -9.13 1.47 -4.60
CA LEU A 286 -8.59 2.38 -3.60
C LEU A 286 -7.71 3.47 -4.22
N LEU A 287 -6.79 3.10 -5.12
CA LEU A 287 -5.98 4.06 -5.86
C LEU A 287 -6.87 5.06 -6.62
N ARG A 288 -7.85 4.56 -7.38
CA ARG A 288 -8.83 5.41 -8.09
C ARG A 288 -9.55 6.37 -7.15
N THR A 289 -9.93 5.90 -5.95
CA THR A 289 -10.57 6.75 -4.95
C THR A 289 -9.65 7.87 -4.47
N VAL A 290 -8.38 7.59 -4.23
CA VAL A 290 -7.39 8.61 -3.87
C VAL A 290 -7.21 9.62 -5.01
N GLU A 291 -7.12 9.14 -6.24
CA GLU A 291 -7.01 9.99 -7.43
C GLU A 291 -8.24 10.88 -7.60
N ASP A 292 -9.44 10.34 -7.42
CA ASP A 292 -10.70 11.11 -7.47
C ASP A 292 -10.77 12.20 -6.37
N ILE A 293 -10.33 11.89 -5.13
CA ILE A 293 -10.30 12.86 -4.02
C ILE A 293 -9.43 14.07 -4.36
N TYR A 294 -8.32 13.85 -5.06
CA TYR A 294 -7.38 14.94 -5.42
C TYR A 294 -7.55 15.46 -6.85
N GLY A 295 -8.53 14.97 -7.60
CA GLY A 295 -8.78 15.36 -9.00
C GLY A 295 -7.63 14.99 -9.94
N LEU A 296 -7.00 13.85 -9.71
CA LEU A 296 -5.87 13.34 -10.49
C LEU A 296 -6.37 12.43 -11.64
N ALA A 297 -5.55 12.25 -12.66
CA ALA A 297 -5.80 11.25 -13.68
C ALA A 297 -5.59 9.84 -13.13
N HIS A 298 -6.37 8.87 -13.57
CA HIS A 298 -6.24 7.51 -13.09
C HIS A 298 -5.03 6.79 -13.73
N LEU A 299 -4.27 6.06 -12.92
CA LEU A 299 -3.07 5.33 -13.31
C LEU A 299 -3.38 3.84 -13.56
N GLY A 300 -2.75 3.27 -14.58
CA GLY A 300 -2.78 1.84 -14.83
C GLY A 300 -4.20 1.26 -14.77
N TYR A 301 -4.38 0.16 -14.06
CA TYR A 301 -5.71 -0.46 -13.92
C TYR A 301 -6.70 0.33 -13.05
N ALA A 302 -6.28 1.36 -12.32
CA ALA A 302 -7.22 2.30 -11.71
C ALA A 302 -8.01 3.11 -12.76
N ALA A 303 -7.52 3.18 -14.00
CA ALA A 303 -8.19 3.83 -15.13
C ALA A 303 -9.24 2.94 -15.83
N GLU A 304 -9.38 1.67 -15.48
CA GLU A 304 -10.33 0.78 -16.15
C GLU A 304 -11.77 1.30 -16.04
N PRO A 305 -12.52 1.35 -17.16
CA PRO A 305 -13.83 2.01 -17.20
C PRO A 305 -14.85 1.44 -16.21
N ASP A 306 -14.83 0.13 -16.00
CA ASP A 306 -15.81 -0.57 -15.17
C ASP A 306 -15.37 -0.68 -13.70
N LEU A 307 -14.16 -0.24 -13.36
CA LEU A 307 -13.68 -0.24 -11.99
C LEU A 307 -14.39 0.86 -11.18
N LYS A 308 -14.96 0.48 -10.05
CA LYS A 308 -15.65 1.41 -9.15
C LYS A 308 -14.67 1.98 -8.11
N PRO A 309 -14.62 3.30 -7.91
CA PRO A 309 -14.05 3.88 -6.68
C PRO A 309 -15.00 3.65 -5.51
N LEU A 310 -14.52 3.85 -4.30
CA LEU A 310 -15.36 3.87 -3.11
C LEU A 310 -16.36 5.04 -3.22
N GLY A 311 -17.64 4.72 -3.09
CA GLY A 311 -18.73 5.64 -3.40
C GLY A 311 -19.56 6.07 -2.20
N THR A 312 -20.82 6.42 -2.48
CA THR A 312 -21.80 6.87 -1.47
C THR A 312 -22.27 5.76 -0.52
N ASP A 313 -21.95 4.51 -0.81
CA ASP A 313 -22.10 3.35 0.08
C ASP A 313 -21.14 3.40 1.27
N VAL A 314 -20.02 4.14 1.12
CA VAL A 314 -18.99 4.37 2.15
C VAL A 314 -19.08 5.80 2.66
N PHE A 315 -19.06 6.79 1.77
CA PHE A 315 -19.04 8.21 2.13
C PHE A 315 -20.47 8.76 2.21
N THR A 316 -20.86 9.28 3.36
CA THR A 316 -22.20 9.82 3.60
C THR A 316 -22.32 11.30 3.26
N ARG A 317 -21.21 11.99 2.99
CA ARG A 317 -21.13 13.39 2.59
C ARG A 317 -20.09 13.51 1.47
N THR A 318 -20.40 14.30 0.45
CA THR A 318 -19.39 14.76 -0.51
C THR A 318 -18.35 15.60 0.23
N ALA A 319 -17.07 15.42 -0.12
CA ALA A 319 -16.03 16.31 0.35
C ALA A 319 -16.39 17.77 0.02
N PRO A 320 -16.07 18.73 0.90
CA PRO A 320 -16.34 20.12 0.65
C PRO A 320 -15.56 20.70 -0.54
#